data_eb777193e786e584b4c6ee3e9f1ab83a
#
_entry.id   eb777193e786e584b4c6ee3e9f1ab83a
#
_cell.length_a   1.000
_cell.length_b   1.000
_cell.length_c   1.000
_cell.angle_alpha   90.00
_cell.angle_beta   90.00
_cell.angle_gamma   90.00
#
_symmetry.space_group_name_H-M   'P 1'
#
loop_
_entity.id
_entity.type
_entity.pdbx_description
1 polymer ?
#
loop_
_entity_poly.entity_id
_entity_poly.type
_entity_poly.pdbx_seq_one_letter_code
_entity_poly.pdbx_strand_id
1 'polypeptide(L)'
;MKMKVIFLDIDGVLNTNSDREISNDKLKLLSELVSKTGADVVLSSSWRYGWNKPELNKPGTRIYGLKQLLKDNDIVIKDTIGLDLTKYIQIKNYLNTNMISNYIVLDDEPIDTANLVQTNGNIGLTQSDCQKASQLLK
;
A
#
# COMPACT_ATOMS: atom_id res chain seq x y z
N MET A 1 8.70 17.75 -11.02
CA MET A 1 8.83 17.53 -9.57
C MET A 1 8.89 16.04 -9.26
N LYS A 2 9.86 15.60 -8.49
CA LYS A 2 10.02 14.18 -8.13
C LYS A 2 9.12 13.87 -6.94
N MET A 3 8.65 12.63 -6.85
CA MET A 3 7.80 12.19 -5.76
C MET A 3 8.40 10.99 -5.03
N LYS A 4 8.03 10.85 -3.75
CA LYS A 4 8.29 9.64 -2.97
C LYS A 4 7.03 8.78 -3.02
N VAL A 5 7.20 7.46 -3.12
CA VAL A 5 6.08 6.53 -3.28
C VAL A 5 6.15 5.39 -2.28
N ILE A 6 5.00 5.08 -1.70
CA ILE A 6 4.77 3.84 -0.95
C ILE A 6 3.91 2.95 -1.83
N PHE A 7 4.47 1.83 -2.31
CA PHE A 7 3.68 0.79 -2.96
C PHE A 7 3.05 -0.06 -1.86
N LEU A 8 1.74 -0.06 -1.80
CA LEU A 8 0.98 -0.63 -0.68
C LEU A 8 0.30 -1.92 -1.07
N ASP A 9 0.63 -3.01 -0.38
CA ASP A 9 -0.19 -4.21 -0.33
C ASP A 9 -1.23 -4.08 0.78
N ILE A 10 -2.29 -4.86 0.70
CA ILE A 10 -3.39 -4.82 1.68
C ILE A 10 -3.34 -6.05 2.59
N ASP A 11 -3.50 -7.25 2.00
CA ASP A 11 -3.53 -8.49 2.78
C ASP A 11 -2.15 -8.78 3.36
N GLY A 12 -2.08 -9.02 4.66
CA GLY A 12 -0.83 -9.21 5.36
C GLY A 12 -0.11 -7.93 5.76
N VAL A 13 -0.66 -6.75 5.42
CA VAL A 13 -0.16 -5.42 5.80
C VAL A 13 -1.19 -4.69 6.65
N LEU A 14 -2.39 -4.45 6.12
CA LEU A 14 -3.47 -3.76 6.85
C LEU A 14 -4.43 -4.73 7.55
N ASN A 15 -4.24 -6.01 7.37
CA ASN A 15 -4.90 -7.10 8.06
C ASN A 15 -3.89 -8.22 8.30
N THR A 16 -4.36 -9.34 8.85
CA THR A 16 -3.50 -10.51 9.08
C THR A 16 -4.07 -11.75 8.39
N ASN A 17 -3.26 -12.79 8.28
CA ASN A 17 -3.68 -14.07 7.68
C ASN A 17 -4.82 -14.73 8.47
N SER A 18 -4.90 -14.51 9.78
CA SER A 18 -5.95 -15.07 10.64
C SER A 18 -7.14 -14.16 10.82
N ASP A 19 -7.01 -12.85 10.51
CA ASP A 19 -8.08 -11.87 10.61
C ASP A 19 -8.05 -10.97 9.38
N ARG A 20 -8.95 -11.24 8.46
CA ARG A 20 -9.03 -10.52 7.17
C ARG A 20 -9.69 -9.15 7.28
N GLU A 21 -10.26 -8.80 8.44
CA GLU A 21 -10.79 -7.48 8.67
C GLU A 21 -9.67 -6.44 8.66
N ILE A 22 -9.90 -5.34 7.97
CA ILE A 22 -8.91 -4.24 7.93
C ILE A 22 -8.79 -3.63 9.32
N SER A 23 -7.58 -3.56 9.83
CA SER A 23 -7.28 -3.03 11.16
C SER A 23 -7.15 -1.52 11.16
N ASN A 24 -7.97 -0.85 11.95
CA ASN A 24 -7.88 0.60 12.07
C ASN A 24 -6.56 1.05 12.70
N ASP A 25 -5.98 0.25 13.59
CA ASP A 25 -4.67 0.55 14.19
C ASP A 25 -3.57 0.55 13.13
N LYS A 26 -3.61 -0.38 12.18
CA LYS A 26 -2.65 -0.44 11.08
C LYS A 26 -2.83 0.73 10.10
N LEU A 27 -4.07 1.14 9.88
CA LEU A 27 -4.36 2.32 9.07
C LEU A 27 -3.81 3.60 9.72
N LYS A 28 -3.88 3.69 11.04
CA LYS A 28 -3.29 4.83 11.76
C LYS A 28 -1.77 4.86 11.61
N LEU A 29 -1.12 3.71 11.70
CA LEU A 29 0.33 3.63 11.46
C LEU A 29 0.69 4.08 10.05
N LEU A 30 -0.06 3.63 9.06
CA LEU A 30 0.15 4.04 7.67
C LEU A 30 -0.10 5.54 7.50
N SER A 31 -1.15 6.07 8.08
CA SER A 31 -1.48 7.49 8.03
C SER A 31 -0.34 8.35 8.61
N GLU A 32 0.22 7.94 9.74
CA GLU A 32 1.36 8.63 10.35
C GLU A 32 2.59 8.56 9.45
N LEU A 33 2.87 7.41 8.84
CA LEU A 33 3.98 7.24 7.91
C LEU A 33 3.84 8.17 6.70
N VAL A 34 2.66 8.22 6.11
CA VAL A 34 2.37 9.10 4.97
C VAL A 34 2.55 10.57 5.35
N SER A 35 2.00 10.97 6.49
CA SER A 35 2.11 12.34 6.99
C SER A 35 3.57 12.74 7.25
N LYS A 36 4.34 11.83 7.85
CA LYS A 36 5.74 12.09 8.22
C LYS A 36 6.66 12.18 7.01
N THR A 37 6.41 11.39 5.97
CA THR A 37 7.31 11.28 4.82
C THR A 37 6.89 12.14 3.63
N GLY A 38 5.62 12.53 3.56
CA GLY A 38 5.06 13.21 2.40
C GLY A 38 4.92 12.31 1.17
N ALA A 39 5.01 10.98 1.35
CA ALA A 39 4.95 10.05 0.25
C ALA A 39 3.53 9.89 -0.30
N ASP A 40 3.44 9.65 -1.60
CA ASP A 40 2.21 9.26 -2.26
C ASP A 40 2.03 7.74 -2.12
N VAL A 41 0.79 7.30 -1.96
CA VAL A 41 0.47 5.87 -1.85
C VAL A 41 -0.05 5.36 -3.19
N VAL A 42 0.60 4.31 -3.69
CA VAL A 42 0.21 3.62 -4.92
C VAL A 42 -0.14 2.18 -4.56
N LEU A 43 -1.34 1.76 -4.95
CA LEU A 43 -1.83 0.43 -4.62
C LEU A 43 -1.15 -0.62 -5.49
N SER A 44 -0.48 -1.59 -4.86
CA SER A 44 0.16 -2.72 -5.54
C SER A 44 -0.53 -4.06 -5.28
N SER A 45 -1.47 -4.10 -4.36
CA SER A 45 -2.24 -5.28 -3.97
C SER A 45 -3.10 -5.83 -5.10
N SER A 46 -3.45 -7.12 -5.02
CA SER A 46 -4.44 -7.75 -5.91
C SER A 46 -5.81 -7.10 -5.81
N TRP A 47 -6.10 -6.34 -4.76
CA TRP A 47 -7.32 -5.52 -4.68
C TRP A 47 -7.41 -4.52 -5.84
N ARG A 48 -6.31 -4.22 -6.50
CA ARG A 48 -6.30 -3.31 -7.66
C ARG A 48 -7.16 -3.79 -8.83
N TYR A 49 -7.35 -5.11 -8.94
CA TYR A 49 -8.15 -5.69 -10.03
C TYR A 49 -9.60 -5.23 -10.01
N GLY A 50 -10.15 -4.95 -8.85
CA GLY A 50 -11.52 -4.44 -8.70
C GLY A 50 -11.60 -2.95 -8.36
N TRP A 51 -10.47 -2.27 -8.20
CA TRP A 51 -10.42 -0.94 -7.58
C TRP A 51 -11.29 0.09 -8.26
N ASN A 52 -11.36 0.06 -9.59
CA ASN A 52 -12.11 1.02 -10.39
C ASN A 52 -13.37 0.42 -11.05
N LYS A 53 -13.77 -0.79 -10.67
CA LYS A 53 -14.98 -1.41 -11.19
C LYS A 53 -16.21 -0.88 -10.44
N PRO A 54 -17.19 -0.26 -11.15
CA PRO A 54 -18.35 0.33 -10.46
C PRO A 54 -19.13 -0.66 -9.61
N GLU A 55 -19.28 -1.91 -10.06
CA GLU A 55 -20.00 -2.95 -9.33
C GLU A 55 -19.35 -3.35 -8.01
N LEU A 56 -18.03 -3.10 -7.85
CA LEU A 56 -17.27 -3.39 -6.65
C LEU A 56 -17.03 -2.16 -5.78
N ASN A 57 -17.56 -0.99 -6.19
CA ASN A 57 -17.43 0.27 -5.46
C ASN A 57 -18.78 0.74 -4.91
N LYS A 58 -19.65 -0.19 -4.55
CA LYS A 58 -20.97 0.07 -3.97
C LYS A 58 -20.97 -0.25 -2.49
N PRO A 59 -21.83 0.41 -1.69
CA PRO A 59 -21.99 0.06 -0.27
C PRO A 59 -22.23 -1.44 -0.09
N GLY A 60 -21.51 -2.02 0.88
CA GLY A 60 -21.55 -3.46 1.15
C GLY A 60 -20.46 -4.27 0.50
N THR A 61 -19.71 -3.71 -0.43
CA THR A 61 -18.53 -4.40 -1.01
C THR A 61 -17.29 -4.15 -0.16
N ARG A 62 -16.31 -5.07 -0.27
CA ARG A 62 -15.05 -4.96 0.47
C ARG A 62 -14.25 -3.73 0.05
N ILE A 63 -14.19 -3.46 -1.25
CA ILE A 63 -13.44 -2.32 -1.78
C ILE A 63 -14.06 -1.01 -1.29
N TYR A 64 -15.40 -0.90 -1.32
CA TYR A 64 -16.06 0.27 -0.80
C TYR A 64 -15.73 0.48 0.69
N GLY A 65 -15.79 -0.58 1.49
CA GLY A 65 -15.45 -0.53 2.91
C GLY A 65 -14.02 -0.09 3.15
N LEU A 66 -13.06 -0.62 2.40
CA LEU A 66 -11.65 -0.21 2.50
C LEU A 66 -11.49 1.27 2.13
N LYS A 67 -12.13 1.71 1.05
CA LYS A 67 -12.05 3.13 0.63
C LYS A 67 -12.57 4.08 1.69
N GLN A 68 -13.65 3.70 2.41
CA GLN A 68 -14.17 4.50 3.51
C GLN A 68 -13.17 4.58 4.66
N LEU A 69 -12.56 3.46 5.03
CA LEU A 69 -11.56 3.43 6.11
C LEU A 69 -10.30 4.23 5.75
N LEU A 70 -9.86 4.16 4.51
CA LEU A 70 -8.74 4.98 4.04
C LEU A 70 -9.07 6.46 4.15
N LYS A 71 -10.25 6.86 3.70
CA LYS A 71 -10.72 8.24 3.79
C LYS A 71 -10.81 8.71 5.25
N ASP A 72 -11.33 7.87 6.14
CA ASP A 72 -11.46 8.19 7.55
C ASP A 72 -10.10 8.39 8.25
N ASN A 73 -9.05 7.83 7.67
CA ASN A 73 -7.67 7.94 8.16
C ASN A 73 -6.81 8.90 7.33
N ASP A 74 -7.42 9.71 6.48
CA ASP A 74 -6.74 10.71 5.64
C ASP A 74 -5.69 10.10 4.70
N ILE A 75 -5.92 8.88 4.24
CA ILE A 75 -5.04 8.20 3.29
C ILE A 75 -5.67 8.27 1.90
N VAL A 76 -4.95 8.87 0.97
CA VAL A 76 -5.36 8.96 -0.44
C VAL A 76 -4.54 7.97 -1.25
N ILE A 77 -5.23 7.07 -1.96
CA ILE A 77 -4.57 6.20 -2.95
C ILE A 77 -4.49 7.02 -4.24
N LYS A 78 -3.27 7.43 -4.56
CA LYS A 78 -3.03 8.28 -5.73
C LYS A 78 -3.23 7.52 -7.04
N ASP A 79 -2.84 6.24 -7.07
CA ASP A 79 -2.82 5.45 -8.29
C ASP A 79 -2.77 3.97 -7.96
N THR A 80 -2.94 3.13 -8.95
CA THR A 80 -2.68 1.70 -8.88
C THR A 80 -1.60 1.33 -9.88
N ILE A 81 -0.84 0.27 -9.60
CA ILE A 81 0.05 -0.30 -10.61
C ILE A 81 -0.79 -1.01 -11.67
N GLY A 82 -0.17 -1.36 -12.80
CA GLY A 82 -0.87 -2.01 -13.91
C GLY A 82 -1.46 -3.36 -13.54
N LEU A 83 -2.41 -3.82 -14.38
CA LEU A 83 -3.21 -5.02 -14.11
C LEU A 83 -2.75 -6.27 -14.86
N ASP A 84 -1.99 -6.10 -15.94
CA ASP A 84 -1.77 -7.17 -16.92
C ASP A 84 -0.63 -8.12 -16.56
N LEU A 85 0.30 -7.68 -15.71
CA LEU A 85 1.50 -8.41 -15.36
C LEU A 85 1.61 -8.60 -13.86
N THR A 86 2.59 -9.39 -13.42
CA THR A 86 2.81 -9.63 -12.00
C THR A 86 3.15 -8.35 -11.25
N LYS A 87 2.89 -8.36 -9.96
CA LYS A 87 3.15 -7.22 -9.08
C LYS A 87 4.56 -6.66 -9.24
N TYR A 88 5.56 -7.53 -9.18
CA TYR A 88 6.97 -7.13 -9.30
C TYR A 88 7.24 -6.36 -10.60
N ILE A 89 6.79 -6.91 -11.73
CA ILE A 89 7.00 -6.28 -13.04
C ILE A 89 6.25 -4.95 -13.12
N GLN A 90 5.02 -4.90 -12.61
CA GLN A 90 4.22 -3.68 -12.65
C GLN A 90 4.78 -2.57 -11.75
N ILE A 91 5.36 -2.92 -10.61
CA ILE A 91 6.08 -1.95 -9.77
C ILE A 91 7.26 -1.36 -10.55
N LYS A 92 8.06 -2.21 -11.20
CA LYS A 92 9.19 -1.74 -12.02
C LYS A 92 8.73 -0.84 -13.15
N ASN A 93 7.63 -1.21 -13.83
CA ASN A 93 7.08 -0.38 -14.91
C ASN A 93 6.62 0.97 -14.37
N TYR A 94 5.98 1.01 -13.22
CA TYR A 94 5.55 2.26 -12.60
C TYR A 94 6.76 3.15 -12.26
N LEU A 95 7.82 2.56 -11.71
CA LEU A 95 9.05 3.29 -11.42
C LEU A 95 9.70 3.86 -12.68
N ASN A 96 9.63 3.15 -13.80
CA ASN A 96 10.24 3.59 -15.06
C ASN A 96 9.44 4.65 -15.79
N THR A 97 8.13 4.76 -15.54
CA THR A 97 7.25 5.68 -16.26
C THR A 97 6.85 6.92 -15.46
N ASN A 98 7.31 7.02 -14.22
CA ASN A 98 7.01 8.15 -13.34
C ASN A 98 8.30 8.73 -12.75
N MET A 99 8.27 10.01 -12.44
CA MET A 99 9.43 10.69 -11.85
C MET A 99 9.44 10.49 -10.34
N ILE A 100 10.03 9.39 -9.91
CA ILE A 100 10.08 8.99 -8.51
C ILE A 100 11.49 9.16 -7.97
N SER A 101 11.63 9.95 -6.89
CA SER A 101 12.92 10.19 -6.27
C SER A 101 13.30 9.08 -5.29
N ASN A 102 12.33 8.49 -4.64
CA ASN A 102 12.55 7.42 -3.68
C ASN A 102 11.24 6.64 -3.48
N TYR A 103 11.35 5.39 -3.07
CA TYR A 103 10.18 4.55 -2.86
C TYR A 103 10.45 3.45 -1.84
N ILE A 104 9.38 2.89 -1.31
CA ILE A 104 9.38 1.62 -0.58
C ILE A 104 8.23 0.76 -1.05
N VAL A 105 8.33 -0.53 -0.80
CA VAL A 105 7.25 -1.50 -1.01
C VAL A 105 6.88 -2.08 0.35
N LEU A 106 5.63 -1.88 0.77
CA LEU A 106 5.07 -2.54 1.97
C LEU A 106 4.31 -3.77 1.51
N ASP A 107 4.84 -4.94 1.83
CA ASP A 107 4.28 -6.22 1.37
C ASP A 107 4.71 -7.33 2.31
N ASP A 108 3.88 -8.35 2.48
CA ASP A 108 4.24 -9.52 3.27
C ASP A 108 4.98 -10.58 2.45
N GLU A 109 4.97 -10.47 1.12
CA GLU A 109 5.68 -11.35 0.22
C GLU A 109 7.12 -10.89 -0.01
N PRO A 110 8.06 -11.82 -0.28
CA PRO A 110 9.45 -11.47 -0.57
C PRO A 110 9.58 -10.97 -2.02
N ILE A 111 9.28 -9.70 -2.24
CA ILE A 111 9.40 -9.07 -3.55
C ILE A 111 10.85 -8.66 -3.78
N ASP A 112 11.41 -9.00 -4.94
CA ASP A 112 12.81 -8.71 -5.27
C ASP A 112 12.99 -7.24 -5.64
N THR A 113 13.07 -6.41 -4.62
CA THR A 113 13.37 -4.99 -4.74
C THR A 113 14.20 -4.53 -3.55
N ALA A 114 15.10 -3.58 -3.78
CA ALA A 114 16.02 -3.08 -2.76
C ALA A 114 15.29 -2.38 -1.61
N ASN A 115 14.10 -1.83 -1.84
CA ASN A 115 13.39 -1.01 -0.88
C ASN A 115 12.14 -1.71 -0.35
N LEU A 116 12.22 -3.02 -0.18
CA LEU A 116 11.15 -3.80 0.44
C LEU A 116 11.18 -3.63 1.96
N VAL A 117 10.03 -3.26 2.51
CA VAL A 117 9.73 -3.37 3.93
C VAL A 117 8.76 -4.54 4.06
N GLN A 118 9.31 -5.72 4.33
CA GLN A 118 8.51 -6.94 4.38
C GLN A 118 7.82 -7.05 5.74
N THR A 119 6.49 -7.08 5.72
CA THR A 119 5.71 -7.34 6.92
C THR A 119 5.62 -8.85 7.18
N ASN A 120 5.28 -9.20 8.41
CA ASN A 120 4.88 -10.56 8.73
C ASN A 120 3.37 -10.67 8.54
N GLY A 121 2.92 -11.49 7.59
CA GLY A 121 1.50 -11.62 7.26
C GLY A 121 0.62 -12.09 8.42
N ASN A 122 1.20 -12.73 9.44
CA ASN A 122 0.47 -13.14 10.64
C ASN A 122 0.31 -12.00 11.65
N ILE A 123 1.04 -10.92 11.49
CA ILE A 123 1.05 -9.76 12.39
C ILE A 123 0.53 -8.51 11.71
N GLY A 124 0.87 -8.32 10.43
CA GLY A 124 0.59 -7.10 9.66
C GLY A 124 1.58 -5.98 9.97
N LEU A 125 1.22 -4.78 9.55
CA LEU A 125 2.07 -3.59 9.71
C LEU A 125 2.31 -3.27 11.18
N THR A 126 3.59 -3.04 11.53
CA THR A 126 4.03 -2.67 12.87
C THR A 126 4.70 -1.30 12.86
N GLN A 127 4.87 -0.74 14.05
CA GLN A 127 5.61 0.50 14.20
C GLN A 127 7.07 0.35 13.74
N SER A 128 7.67 -0.80 13.99
CA SER A 128 9.04 -1.10 13.53
C SER A 128 9.13 -1.07 12.00
N ASP A 129 8.13 -1.62 11.31
CA ASP A 129 8.06 -1.56 9.84
C ASP A 129 7.99 -0.11 9.37
N CYS A 130 7.19 0.72 10.04
CA CYS A 130 7.04 2.13 9.69
C CYS A 130 8.32 2.93 9.95
N GLN A 131 9.07 2.61 10.99
CA GLN A 131 10.37 3.24 11.26
C GLN A 131 11.36 2.92 10.14
N LYS A 132 11.43 1.66 9.74
CA LYS A 132 12.27 1.23 8.61
C LYS A 132 11.88 1.93 7.32
N ALA A 133 10.57 1.98 7.03
CA ALA A 133 10.05 2.66 5.85
C ALA A 133 10.40 4.15 5.85
N SER A 134 10.22 4.81 6.98
CA SER A 134 10.55 6.23 7.13
C SER A 134 12.03 6.51 6.86
N GLN A 135 12.92 5.65 7.32
CA GLN A 135 14.36 5.80 7.07
C GLN A 135 14.70 5.61 5.60
N LEU A 136 14.10 4.62 4.95
CA LEU A 136 14.33 4.36 3.53
C LEU A 136 13.79 5.49 2.65
N LEU A 137 12.77 6.20 3.09
CA LEU A 137 12.14 7.29 2.33
C LEU A 137 12.77 8.68 2.57
N LYS A 138 13.81 8.73 3.32
CA LYS A 138 14.52 10.01 3.53
C LYS A 138 15.17 10.58 2.28
#